data_47bd7ea16df6acfd5ccbc2af50ee0a5f
#
_entry.id   47bd7ea16df6acfd5ccbc2af50ee0a5f
#
_cell.length_a   1.000
_cell.length_b   1.000
_cell.length_c   1.000
_cell.angle_alpha   90.00
_cell.angle_beta   90.00
_cell.angle_gamma   90.00
#
_symmetry.space_group_name_H-M   'P 1'
#
loop_
_entity.id
_entity.type
_entity.pdbx_description
1 polymer ?
#
loop_
_entity_poly.entity_id
_entity_poly.type
_entity_poly.pdbx_seq_one_letter_code
_entity_poly.pdbx_strand_id
1 'polypeptide(L)'
;MGDVAAKAPGGDPADSSSGGQTLYGSRAIRDLYPGLREDRLRYLERWGVIRPASISGGERFYAFADLAALRHASAELARGVPFRSVVRDLRTMRQRQLAEAPGAQLSFDFQSSREAAPAKVIALTVRPASPAIVDPLAPAADAAANPLAGRAEDPQRLARAAACFAEGALLDSGDPAHDAAAMAAYRQAASLDPAMVAAYVNLANIHYARDRAVEAEALYDKALALDPASFEAQYNLGNVLHDSGRFEAAARCYRGALAIDPAYADAHFYLAVTLEKLGRSSDAKPHWVSYRRLAPNGEWVELAREFSE
;
A
#
# COMPACT_ATOMS: atom_id res chain seq x y z
N MET A 1 -42.71 -42.03 7.67
CA MET A 1 -43.30 -40.72 7.97
C MET A 1 -42.63 -40.19 9.20
N GLY A 2 -41.73 -39.32 9.08
CA GLY A 2 -40.95 -38.75 10.15
C GLY A 2 -40.12 -37.61 9.59
N ASP A 3 -40.65 -36.41 9.69
CA ASP A 3 -40.06 -35.17 9.29
C ASP A 3 -38.80 -34.94 10.14
N VAL A 4 -37.63 -34.87 9.52
CA VAL A 4 -36.39 -34.43 10.16
C VAL A 4 -36.16 -32.99 9.75
N ALA A 5 -36.72 -32.06 10.52
CA ALA A 5 -36.41 -30.67 10.47
C ALA A 5 -34.93 -30.46 10.91
N ALA A 6 -34.08 -30.09 10.00
CA ALA A 6 -32.69 -29.71 10.27
C ALA A 6 -32.65 -28.43 11.13
N LYS A 7 -32.24 -28.61 12.37
CA LYS A 7 -32.00 -27.54 13.35
C LYS A 7 -30.79 -26.73 12.94
N ALA A 8 -30.98 -25.46 12.61
CA ALA A 8 -29.89 -24.51 12.40
C ALA A 8 -29.07 -24.33 13.68
N PRO A 9 -27.74 -24.27 13.62
CA PRO A 9 -26.91 -23.97 14.77
C PRO A 9 -27.07 -22.49 15.17
N GLY A 10 -27.62 -22.25 16.35
CA GLY A 10 -27.70 -20.94 16.97
C GLY A 10 -26.31 -20.49 17.39
N GLY A 11 -25.76 -19.51 16.69
CA GLY A 11 -24.70 -18.65 17.17
C GLY A 11 -25.28 -17.26 17.29
N ASP A 12 -25.29 -16.70 18.51
CA ASP A 12 -25.76 -15.36 18.77
C ASP A 12 -25.03 -14.34 17.91
N PRO A 13 -25.72 -13.49 17.13
CA PRO A 13 -25.09 -12.34 16.49
C PRO A 13 -24.75 -11.32 17.55
N ALA A 14 -23.46 -11.04 17.76
CA ALA A 14 -23.02 -9.92 18.55
C ALA A 14 -23.63 -8.63 17.99
N ASP A 15 -24.57 -8.09 18.75
CA ASP A 15 -25.35 -6.89 18.47
C ASP A 15 -24.42 -5.67 18.48
N SER A 16 -24.11 -5.15 17.30
CA SER A 16 -23.59 -3.80 17.12
C SER A 16 -24.48 -3.07 16.11
N SER A 17 -25.62 -2.59 16.63
CA SER A 17 -26.57 -1.79 15.89
C SER A 17 -26.05 -0.38 15.63
N SER A 18 -25.62 -0.13 14.39
CA SER A 18 -25.74 1.18 13.78
C SER A 18 -26.45 1.01 12.44
N GLY A 19 -27.73 1.40 12.41
CA GLY A 19 -28.50 1.55 11.18
C GLY A 19 -28.85 0.25 10.41
N GLY A 20 -29.59 -0.69 11.01
CA GLY A 20 -30.43 -1.65 10.28
C GLY A 20 -29.81 -2.63 9.25
N GLN A 21 -28.50 -2.66 9.06
CA GLN A 21 -27.83 -3.60 8.16
C GLN A 21 -27.15 -4.73 8.94
N THR A 22 -27.50 -5.97 8.58
CA THR A 22 -26.82 -7.16 9.12
C THR A 22 -25.41 -7.22 8.54
N LEU A 23 -24.39 -7.18 9.41
CA LEU A 23 -22.98 -7.28 9.04
C LEU A 23 -22.44 -8.68 9.38
N TYR A 24 -21.52 -9.17 8.56
CA TYR A 24 -20.92 -10.49 8.68
C TYR A 24 -19.42 -10.37 8.89
N GLY A 25 -18.92 -10.83 10.03
CA GLY A 25 -17.48 -10.80 10.33
C GLY A 25 -16.67 -11.73 9.41
N SER A 26 -15.42 -11.38 9.17
CA SER A 26 -14.50 -12.17 8.32
C SER A 26 -14.36 -13.62 8.82
N ARG A 27 -14.46 -13.84 10.13
CA ARG A 27 -14.46 -15.18 10.73
C ARG A 27 -15.71 -15.98 10.33
N ALA A 28 -16.88 -15.39 10.47
CA ALA A 28 -18.15 -16.02 10.08
C ALA A 28 -18.20 -16.33 8.57
N ILE A 29 -17.63 -15.46 7.75
CA ILE A 29 -17.53 -15.68 6.29
C ILE A 29 -16.64 -16.89 5.98
N ARG A 30 -15.51 -17.05 6.65
CA ARG A 30 -14.62 -18.21 6.45
C ARG A 30 -15.26 -19.52 6.90
N ASP A 31 -16.06 -19.49 7.96
CA ASP A 31 -16.82 -20.65 8.41
C ASP A 31 -17.92 -21.04 7.39
N LEU A 32 -18.58 -20.05 6.78
CA LEU A 32 -19.59 -20.27 5.73
C LEU A 32 -18.97 -20.68 4.37
N TYR A 33 -17.77 -20.18 4.06
CA TYR A 33 -17.11 -20.35 2.79
C TYR A 33 -15.63 -20.77 2.99
N PRO A 34 -15.35 -22.04 3.31
CA PRO A 34 -13.98 -22.50 3.65
C PRO A 34 -12.92 -22.27 2.57
N GLY A 35 -13.34 -22.13 1.30
CA GLY A 35 -12.45 -21.77 0.19
C GLY A 35 -11.96 -20.32 0.19
N LEU A 36 -12.59 -19.44 0.99
CA LEU A 36 -12.24 -18.02 1.10
C LEU A 36 -11.41 -17.76 2.36
N ARG A 37 -10.13 -18.10 2.28
CA ARG A 37 -9.16 -17.77 3.34
C ARG A 37 -9.00 -16.26 3.50
N GLU A 38 -8.40 -15.82 4.60
CA GLU A 38 -8.22 -14.41 4.94
C GLU A 38 -7.44 -13.64 3.86
N ASP A 39 -6.41 -14.25 3.30
CA ASP A 39 -5.62 -13.68 2.20
C ASP A 39 -6.47 -13.41 0.95
N ARG A 40 -7.36 -14.34 0.61
CA ARG A 40 -8.28 -14.18 -0.52
C ARG A 40 -9.33 -13.10 -0.28
N LEU A 41 -9.87 -12.99 0.94
CA LEU A 41 -10.81 -11.92 1.31
C LEU A 41 -10.15 -10.57 1.16
N ARG A 42 -8.94 -10.39 1.71
CA ARG A 42 -8.16 -9.16 1.59
C ARG A 42 -7.79 -8.83 0.14
N TYR A 43 -7.53 -9.85 -0.67
CA TYR A 43 -7.27 -9.64 -2.09
C TYR A 43 -8.51 -9.16 -2.85
N LEU A 44 -9.69 -9.74 -2.57
CA LEU A 44 -10.97 -9.28 -3.13
C LEU A 44 -11.29 -7.84 -2.72
N GLU A 45 -10.98 -7.44 -1.48
CA GLU A 45 -11.06 -6.04 -1.01
C GLU A 45 -10.15 -5.13 -1.83
N ARG A 46 -8.87 -5.49 -1.96
CA ARG A 46 -7.89 -4.72 -2.72
C ARG A 46 -8.30 -4.52 -4.18
N TRP A 47 -8.99 -5.48 -4.75
CA TRP A 47 -9.56 -5.37 -6.10
C TRP A 47 -10.91 -4.64 -6.15
N GLY A 48 -11.43 -4.19 -5.03
CA GLY A 48 -12.72 -3.51 -4.94
C GLY A 48 -13.91 -4.39 -5.30
N VAL A 49 -13.76 -5.71 -5.24
CA VAL A 49 -14.84 -6.69 -5.46
C VAL A 49 -15.80 -6.70 -4.27
N ILE A 50 -15.25 -6.66 -3.07
CA ILE A 50 -15.97 -6.52 -1.80
C ILE A 50 -15.40 -5.34 -1.01
N ARG A 51 -16.18 -4.81 -0.05
CA ARG A 51 -15.74 -3.71 0.81
C ARG A 51 -16.18 -3.96 2.24
N PRO A 52 -15.28 -3.89 3.24
CA PRO A 52 -15.72 -3.95 4.61
C PRO A 52 -16.58 -2.73 4.94
N ALA A 53 -17.73 -2.96 5.55
CA ALA A 53 -18.63 -1.91 6.03
C ALA A 53 -18.15 -1.33 7.36
N SER A 54 -17.40 -2.11 8.16
CA SER A 54 -16.74 -1.66 9.39
C SER A 54 -15.57 -2.57 9.77
N ILE A 55 -14.66 -2.05 10.61
CA ILE A 55 -13.58 -2.81 11.22
C ILE A 55 -13.65 -2.58 12.73
N SER A 56 -13.67 -3.64 13.51
CA SER A 56 -13.71 -3.59 14.96
C SER A 56 -12.86 -4.70 15.57
N GLY A 57 -11.98 -4.36 16.52
CA GLY A 57 -11.12 -5.34 17.17
C GLY A 57 -10.18 -6.13 16.24
N GLY A 58 -9.82 -5.56 15.08
CA GLY A 58 -9.02 -6.23 14.06
C GLY A 58 -9.81 -7.18 13.14
N GLU A 59 -11.11 -7.36 13.38
CA GLU A 59 -12.00 -8.12 12.51
C GLU A 59 -12.74 -7.21 11.52
N ARG A 60 -12.87 -7.65 10.28
CA ARG A 60 -13.58 -6.95 9.20
C ARG A 60 -15.00 -7.45 9.09
N PHE A 61 -15.94 -6.53 8.91
CA PHE A 61 -17.37 -6.82 8.77
C PHE A 61 -17.86 -6.36 7.41
N TYR A 62 -18.57 -7.24 6.70
CA TYR A 62 -19.06 -7.02 5.33
C TYR A 62 -20.57 -6.94 5.31
N ALA A 63 -21.11 -6.15 4.39
CA ALA A 63 -22.54 -6.02 4.20
C ALA A 63 -23.12 -7.22 3.46
N PHE A 64 -24.43 -7.42 3.60
CA PHE A 64 -25.16 -8.49 2.89
C PHE A 64 -24.96 -8.44 1.36
N ALA A 65 -24.82 -7.25 0.79
CA ALA A 65 -24.59 -7.07 -0.64
C ALA A 65 -23.28 -7.75 -1.13
N ASP A 66 -22.25 -7.83 -0.29
CA ASP A 66 -20.99 -8.47 -0.65
C ASP A 66 -21.05 -9.99 -0.57
N LEU A 67 -22.03 -10.57 0.18
CA LEU A 67 -22.18 -12.02 0.30
C LEU A 67 -22.49 -12.70 -1.04
N ALA A 68 -23.14 -12.01 -1.96
CA ALA A 68 -23.42 -12.56 -3.29
C ALA A 68 -22.12 -12.83 -4.07
N ALA A 69 -21.18 -11.88 -4.02
CA ALA A 69 -19.86 -12.02 -4.65
C ALA A 69 -19.03 -13.11 -3.96
N LEU A 70 -19.06 -13.15 -2.61
CA LEU A 70 -18.35 -14.16 -1.82
C LEU A 70 -18.91 -15.58 -2.07
N ARG A 71 -20.23 -15.73 -2.16
CA ARG A 71 -20.87 -17.00 -2.49
C ARG A 71 -20.49 -17.48 -3.90
N HIS A 72 -20.50 -16.57 -4.88
CA HIS A 72 -20.07 -16.88 -6.24
C HIS A 72 -18.60 -17.30 -6.27
N ALA A 73 -17.71 -16.53 -5.61
CA ALA A 73 -16.29 -16.86 -5.49
C ALA A 73 -16.08 -18.27 -4.90
N SER A 74 -16.78 -18.58 -3.80
CA SER A 74 -16.69 -19.89 -3.15
C SER A 74 -17.18 -21.02 -4.04
N ALA A 75 -18.28 -20.83 -4.78
CA ALA A 75 -18.81 -21.83 -5.69
C ALA A 75 -17.85 -22.12 -6.86
N GLU A 76 -17.23 -21.10 -7.46
CA GLU A 76 -16.26 -21.27 -8.53
C GLU A 76 -14.98 -21.97 -8.04
N LEU A 77 -14.50 -21.60 -6.86
CA LEU A 77 -13.36 -22.26 -6.23
C LEU A 77 -13.63 -23.74 -5.93
N ALA A 78 -14.85 -24.08 -5.47
CA ALA A 78 -15.26 -25.46 -5.24
C ALA A 78 -15.31 -26.29 -6.54
N ARG A 79 -15.52 -25.65 -7.69
CA ARG A 79 -15.45 -26.26 -9.03
C ARG A 79 -14.03 -26.42 -9.56
N GLY A 80 -13.01 -25.95 -8.78
CA GLY A 80 -11.62 -26.00 -9.19
C GLY A 80 -11.19 -24.86 -10.12
N VAL A 81 -12.03 -23.80 -10.27
CA VAL A 81 -11.64 -22.64 -11.06
C VAL A 81 -10.52 -21.89 -10.34
N PRO A 82 -9.41 -21.57 -11.02
CA PRO A 82 -8.32 -20.81 -10.41
C PRO A 82 -8.79 -19.47 -9.85
N PHE A 83 -8.36 -19.12 -8.65
CA PHE A 83 -8.80 -17.90 -7.95
C PHE A 83 -8.63 -16.63 -8.79
N ARG A 84 -7.54 -16.55 -9.57
CA ARG A 84 -7.26 -15.46 -10.53
C ARG A 84 -8.41 -15.27 -11.54
N SER A 85 -8.95 -16.36 -12.09
CA SER A 85 -10.09 -16.31 -13.02
C SER A 85 -11.34 -15.82 -12.31
N VAL A 86 -11.59 -16.31 -11.09
CA VAL A 86 -12.71 -15.88 -10.24
C VAL A 86 -12.65 -14.36 -9.99
N VAL A 87 -11.49 -13.82 -9.64
CA VAL A 87 -11.29 -12.37 -9.41
C VAL A 87 -11.59 -11.58 -10.68
N ARG A 88 -11.09 -12.02 -11.83
CA ARG A 88 -11.33 -11.35 -13.12
C ARG A 88 -12.81 -11.32 -13.46
N ASP A 89 -13.51 -12.43 -13.28
CA ASP A 89 -14.93 -12.57 -13.62
C ASP A 89 -15.80 -11.71 -12.70
N LEU A 90 -15.53 -11.70 -11.40
CA LEU A 90 -16.21 -10.84 -10.42
C LEU A 90 -16.00 -9.36 -10.72
N ARG A 91 -14.81 -8.94 -11.13
CA ARG A 91 -14.53 -7.56 -11.56
C ARG A 91 -15.37 -7.19 -12.77
N THR A 92 -15.43 -8.05 -13.77
CA THR A 92 -16.23 -7.83 -14.97
C THR A 92 -17.71 -7.71 -14.66
N MET A 93 -18.24 -8.58 -13.78
CA MET A 93 -19.61 -8.50 -13.30
C MET A 93 -19.90 -7.18 -12.58
N ARG A 94 -19.01 -6.76 -11.67
CA ARG A 94 -19.18 -5.50 -10.93
C ARG A 94 -19.11 -4.28 -11.85
N GLN A 95 -18.23 -4.28 -12.85
CA GLN A 95 -18.16 -3.19 -13.84
C GLN A 95 -19.44 -3.11 -14.67
N ARG A 96 -20.06 -4.24 -15.06
CA ARG A 96 -21.33 -4.26 -15.76
C ARG A 96 -22.48 -3.73 -14.89
N GLN A 97 -22.55 -4.15 -13.62
CA GLN A 97 -23.55 -3.63 -12.67
C GLN A 97 -23.45 -2.11 -12.48
N LEU A 98 -22.24 -1.56 -12.45
CA LEU A 98 -22.01 -0.11 -12.35
C LEU A 98 -22.38 0.64 -13.66
N ALA A 99 -22.20 0.00 -14.81
CA ALA A 99 -22.57 0.57 -16.11
C ALA A 99 -24.08 0.56 -16.38
N GLU A 100 -24.81 -0.38 -15.78
CA GLU A 100 -26.25 -0.57 -15.95
C GLU A 100 -27.11 0.25 -14.97
N ALA A 101 -26.49 0.95 -14.00
CA ALA A 101 -27.17 1.85 -13.07
C ALA A 101 -27.08 3.30 -13.57
N PRO A 102 -28.10 3.81 -14.33
CA PRO A 102 -28.09 5.18 -14.82
C PRO A 102 -28.29 6.13 -13.64
N GLY A 103 -27.24 6.88 -13.28
CA GLY A 103 -27.28 7.92 -12.26
C GLY A 103 -26.40 7.68 -11.03
N ALA A 104 -25.74 6.56 -10.90
CA ALA A 104 -24.68 6.39 -9.90
C ALA A 104 -23.46 7.21 -10.36
N GLN A 105 -23.43 8.48 -9.97
CA GLN A 105 -22.23 9.28 -10.01
C GLN A 105 -21.15 8.47 -9.31
N LEU A 106 -20.12 8.06 -10.07
CA LEU A 106 -18.93 7.40 -9.54
C LEU A 106 -18.22 8.39 -8.62
N SER A 107 -18.74 8.58 -7.41
CA SER A 107 -17.92 9.00 -6.29
C SER A 107 -17.05 7.80 -6.00
N PHE A 108 -15.85 7.77 -6.56
CA PHE A 108 -14.76 6.99 -6.03
C PHE A 108 -14.55 7.55 -4.63
N ASP A 109 -15.21 6.96 -3.66
CA ASP A 109 -14.98 7.24 -2.26
C ASP A 109 -13.62 6.63 -1.91
N PHE A 110 -12.59 7.44 -2.17
CA PHE A 110 -11.19 7.13 -1.94
C PHE A 110 -10.91 6.85 -0.46
N GLN A 111 -11.82 7.26 0.42
CA GLN A 111 -11.71 7.11 1.87
C GLN A 111 -11.89 5.67 2.37
N SER A 112 -12.61 4.82 1.65
CA SER A 112 -12.88 3.45 2.11
C SER A 112 -11.81 2.41 1.73
N SER A 113 -10.84 2.77 0.89
CA SER A 113 -9.74 1.86 0.50
C SER A 113 -8.58 1.82 1.51
N ARG A 114 -8.61 2.65 2.56
CA ARG A 114 -7.51 2.86 3.48
C ARG A 114 -7.48 1.94 4.69
N GLU A 115 -8.54 1.23 4.94
CA GLU A 115 -8.56 0.24 6.03
C GLU A 115 -8.08 -1.16 5.62
N ALA A 116 -7.81 -1.39 4.33
CA ALA A 116 -6.92 -2.47 3.92
C ALA A 116 -5.51 -2.08 4.39
N ALA A 117 -4.85 -2.93 5.17
CA ALA A 117 -3.56 -2.68 5.79
C ALA A 117 -2.70 -1.72 4.95
N PRO A 118 -2.35 -0.54 5.47
CA PRO A 118 -1.65 0.46 4.70
C PRO A 118 -0.40 -0.18 4.11
N ALA A 119 -0.11 0.13 2.86
CA ALA A 119 1.15 -0.26 2.26
C ALA A 119 2.25 0.12 3.25
N LYS A 120 3.12 -0.83 3.61
CA LYS A 120 4.19 -0.58 4.58
C LYS A 120 5.01 0.62 4.10
N VAL A 121 4.91 1.72 4.82
CA VAL A 121 5.68 2.92 4.54
C VAL A 121 7.05 2.74 5.15
N ILE A 122 8.09 2.92 4.36
CA ILE A 122 9.47 2.80 4.83
C ILE A 122 9.93 4.17 5.31
N ALA A 123 10.16 4.30 6.61
CA ALA A 123 10.76 5.49 7.19
C ALA A 123 12.30 5.42 7.08
N LEU A 124 12.90 6.51 6.66
CA LEU A 124 14.35 6.65 6.62
C LEU A 124 14.90 7.03 7.99
N THR A 125 15.90 6.27 8.43
CA THR A 125 16.82 6.70 9.50
C THR A 125 18.07 7.28 8.86
N VAL A 126 18.58 8.40 9.37
CA VAL A 126 19.85 8.97 8.90
C VAL A 126 20.95 7.93 9.19
N ARG A 127 21.50 7.31 8.15
CA ARG A 127 22.80 6.66 8.24
C ARG A 127 23.86 7.75 8.30
N PRO A 128 24.83 7.68 9.21
CA PRO A 128 26.00 8.54 9.12
C PRO A 128 26.61 8.31 7.74
N ALA A 129 26.84 9.39 7.00
CA ALA A 129 27.46 9.34 5.68
C ALA A 129 28.75 8.52 5.76
N SER A 130 28.84 7.42 5.03
CA SER A 130 30.12 6.77 4.78
C SER A 130 31.00 7.79 4.10
N PRO A 131 32.26 7.98 4.53
CA PRO A 131 33.16 8.93 3.86
C PRO A 131 33.23 8.53 2.38
N ALA A 132 32.77 9.41 1.51
CA ALA A 132 32.91 9.26 0.07
C ALA A 132 34.40 9.09 -0.23
N ILE A 133 34.77 7.96 -0.81
CA ILE A 133 36.09 7.81 -1.43
C ILE A 133 36.06 8.75 -2.64
N VAL A 134 36.60 9.95 -2.48
CA VAL A 134 36.78 10.90 -3.57
C VAL A 134 37.90 10.33 -4.42
N ASP A 135 37.59 9.87 -5.62
CA ASP A 135 38.58 9.53 -6.64
C ASP A 135 39.21 10.84 -7.14
N PRO A 136 40.53 11.10 -6.91
CA PRO A 136 41.15 12.37 -7.27
C PRO A 136 41.37 12.58 -8.77
N LEU A 137 40.84 11.68 -9.63
CA LEU A 137 41.07 11.72 -11.08
C LEU A 137 39.80 11.86 -11.94
N ALA A 138 38.63 12.15 -11.34
CA ALA A 138 37.43 12.46 -12.13
C ALA A 138 37.54 13.86 -12.74
N PRO A 139 37.43 14.04 -14.09
CA PRO A 139 37.44 15.36 -14.70
C PRO A 139 36.21 16.13 -14.25
N ALA A 140 36.43 17.41 -13.85
CA ALA A 140 35.38 18.34 -13.49
C ALA A 140 34.43 18.53 -14.68
N ALA A 141 33.30 17.81 -14.64
CA ALA A 141 32.17 18.08 -15.53
C ALA A 141 31.43 19.30 -15.00
N ASP A 142 31.34 20.29 -15.86
CA ASP A 142 30.64 21.57 -15.80
C ASP A 142 29.74 21.82 -14.58
N ALA A 143 30.26 22.60 -13.62
CA ALA A 143 29.51 23.22 -12.54
C ALA A 143 28.75 24.46 -13.07
N ALA A 144 27.90 24.27 -14.08
CA ALA A 144 27.02 25.33 -14.56
C ALA A 144 25.60 25.10 -13.99
N ALA A 145 25.23 26.02 -13.09
CA ALA A 145 23.89 26.34 -12.61
C ALA A 145 23.26 25.42 -11.54
N ASN A 146 23.91 25.29 -10.39
CA ASN A 146 23.16 25.04 -9.16
C ASN A 146 23.16 26.34 -8.32
N PRO A 147 22.03 27.08 -8.21
CA PRO A 147 21.99 28.34 -7.43
C PRO A 147 22.19 28.14 -5.92
N LEU A 148 22.35 26.89 -5.45
CA LEU A 148 22.65 26.55 -4.05
C LEU A 148 24.15 26.28 -3.81
N ALA A 149 24.99 26.21 -4.84
CA ALA A 149 26.42 25.88 -4.73
C ALA A 149 27.30 26.99 -4.05
N GLY A 150 26.71 28.09 -3.63
CA GLY A 150 27.44 29.22 -3.00
C GLY A 150 27.19 29.41 -1.50
N ARG A 151 26.35 28.58 -0.85
CA ARG A 151 26.23 28.63 0.63
C ARG A 151 27.19 27.59 1.20
N ALA A 152 28.36 28.07 1.65
CA ALA A 152 29.31 27.27 2.42
C ALA A 152 28.54 26.41 3.43
N GLU A 153 28.82 25.11 3.43
CA GLU A 153 28.24 24.14 4.36
C GLU A 153 28.62 24.58 5.77
N ASP A 154 27.69 25.26 6.44
CA ASP A 154 27.89 25.65 7.85
C ASP A 154 27.66 24.36 8.69
N PRO A 155 28.73 23.81 9.31
CA PRO A 155 28.62 22.55 10.07
C PRO A 155 27.64 22.67 11.24
N GLN A 156 27.46 23.86 11.81
CA GLN A 156 26.52 24.09 12.90
C GLN A 156 25.08 24.05 12.39
N ARG A 157 24.83 24.59 11.17
CA ARG A 157 23.52 24.51 10.54
C ARG A 157 23.13 23.04 10.19
N LEU A 158 24.07 22.27 9.64
CA LEU A 158 23.85 20.87 9.34
C LEU A 158 23.64 20.03 10.61
N ALA A 159 24.40 20.29 11.68
CA ALA A 159 24.20 19.64 12.97
C ALA A 159 22.82 19.94 13.56
N ARG A 160 22.34 21.20 13.42
CA ARG A 160 20.99 21.57 13.83
C ARG A 160 19.91 20.89 12.97
N ALA A 161 20.12 20.75 11.66
CA ALA A 161 19.23 20.02 10.77
C ALA A 161 19.11 18.55 11.22
N ALA A 162 20.23 17.90 11.50
CA ALA A 162 20.26 16.52 11.99
C ALA A 162 19.55 16.37 13.35
N ALA A 163 19.72 17.35 14.26
CA ALA A 163 19.02 17.36 15.55
C ALA A 163 17.49 17.48 15.37
N CYS A 164 17.03 18.39 14.52
CA CYS A 164 15.60 18.52 14.20
C CYS A 164 15.04 17.26 13.53
N PHE A 165 15.81 16.61 12.65
CA PHE A 165 15.40 15.34 12.05
C PHE A 165 15.27 14.24 13.11
N ALA A 166 16.23 14.12 14.02
CA ALA A 166 16.20 13.14 15.10
C ALA A 166 15.00 13.37 16.06
N GLU A 167 14.69 14.64 16.35
CA GLU A 167 13.50 15.01 17.12
C GLU A 167 12.21 14.56 16.38
N GLY A 168 12.13 14.85 15.09
CA GLY A 168 11.01 14.38 14.25
C GLY A 168 10.85 12.86 14.29
N ALA A 169 11.96 12.11 14.19
CA ALA A 169 11.94 10.66 14.22
C ALA A 169 11.52 10.07 15.59
N LEU A 170 11.80 10.76 16.69
CA LEU A 170 11.33 10.38 18.02
C LEU A 170 9.83 10.62 18.20
N LEU A 171 9.30 11.66 17.58
CA LEU A 171 7.89 12.03 17.64
C LEU A 171 7.04 11.22 16.64
N ASP A 172 7.63 10.74 15.56
CA ASP A 172 6.97 9.93 14.52
C ASP A 172 6.76 8.49 15.00
N SER A 173 5.89 8.36 15.98
CA SER A 173 5.56 7.09 16.65
C SER A 173 4.37 6.36 16.02
N GLY A 174 3.74 6.95 14.98
CA GLY A 174 2.48 6.49 14.41
C GLY A 174 1.23 6.91 15.21
N ASP A 175 1.40 7.65 16.30
CA ASP A 175 0.28 8.26 17.03
C ASP A 175 -0.08 9.61 16.37
N PRO A 176 -1.31 9.75 15.84
CA PRO A 176 -1.77 11.01 15.23
C PRO A 176 -1.63 12.26 16.11
N ALA A 177 -1.59 12.09 17.43
CA ALA A 177 -1.41 13.21 18.37
C ALA A 177 -0.03 13.85 18.24
N HIS A 178 1.00 13.09 17.84
CA HIS A 178 2.37 13.56 17.70
C HIS A 178 2.73 14.02 16.28
N ASP A 179 1.92 13.67 15.28
CA ASP A 179 2.23 13.95 13.87
C ASP A 179 2.49 15.43 13.58
N ALA A 180 1.73 16.34 14.21
CA ALA A 180 1.90 17.78 13.97
C ALA A 180 3.29 18.26 14.42
N ALA A 181 3.78 17.75 15.55
CA ALA A 181 5.10 18.05 16.08
C ALA A 181 6.20 17.39 15.24
N ALA A 182 6.05 16.12 14.87
CA ALA A 182 6.97 15.41 13.97
C ALA A 182 7.11 16.14 12.63
N MET A 183 5.99 16.52 12.00
CA MET A 183 5.99 17.28 10.75
C MET A 183 6.68 18.64 10.88
N ALA A 184 6.52 19.34 12.02
CA ALA A 184 7.19 20.60 12.27
C ALA A 184 8.71 20.41 12.34
N ALA A 185 9.17 19.39 13.07
CA ALA A 185 10.57 19.04 13.21
C ALA A 185 11.20 18.65 11.85
N TYR A 186 10.55 17.81 11.05
CA TYR A 186 11.04 17.47 9.70
C TYR A 186 11.06 18.66 8.75
N ARG A 187 10.07 19.57 8.80
CA ARG A 187 10.10 20.81 8.00
C ARG A 187 11.25 21.69 8.41
N GLN A 188 11.54 21.80 9.70
CA GLN A 188 12.67 22.57 10.20
C GLN A 188 14.01 21.96 9.75
N ALA A 189 14.14 20.62 9.80
CA ALA A 189 15.29 19.91 9.27
C ALA A 189 15.50 20.21 7.79
N ALA A 190 14.46 20.08 6.95
CA ALA A 190 14.50 20.38 5.52
C ALA A 190 14.76 21.87 5.22
N SER A 191 14.38 22.81 6.09
CA SER A 191 14.69 24.23 5.94
C SER A 191 16.16 24.56 6.25
N LEU A 192 16.72 23.86 7.23
CA LEU A 192 18.13 23.97 7.61
C LEU A 192 19.05 23.24 6.63
N ASP A 193 18.63 22.07 6.13
CA ASP A 193 19.31 21.31 5.09
C ASP A 193 18.35 20.96 3.95
N PRO A 194 18.26 21.81 2.91
CA PRO A 194 17.39 21.54 1.77
C PRO A 194 17.77 20.31 0.93
N ALA A 195 18.94 19.71 1.16
CA ALA A 195 19.38 18.48 0.51
C ALA A 195 19.08 17.22 1.34
N MET A 196 18.50 17.35 2.53
CA MET A 196 18.19 16.23 3.40
C MET A 196 17.01 15.41 2.87
N VAL A 197 17.26 14.45 1.98
CA VAL A 197 16.26 13.55 1.37
C VAL A 197 15.39 12.88 2.43
N ALA A 198 16.00 12.40 3.53
CA ALA A 198 15.30 11.71 4.60
C ALA A 198 14.16 12.54 5.24
N ALA A 199 14.37 13.86 5.37
CA ALA A 199 13.35 14.75 5.94
C ALA A 199 12.12 14.87 5.03
N TYR A 200 12.33 14.93 3.72
CA TYR A 200 11.23 14.96 2.75
C TYR A 200 10.48 13.63 2.72
N VAL A 201 11.19 12.50 2.75
CA VAL A 201 10.57 11.16 2.74
C VAL A 201 9.71 10.97 4.00
N ASN A 202 10.23 11.24 5.20
CA ASN A 202 9.47 11.04 6.41
C ASN A 202 8.28 12.02 6.54
N LEU A 203 8.46 13.27 6.11
CA LEU A 203 7.35 14.22 6.03
C LEU A 203 6.26 13.73 5.05
N ALA A 204 6.65 13.17 3.90
CA ALA A 204 5.72 12.59 2.94
C ALA A 204 4.97 11.38 3.53
N ASN A 205 5.67 10.53 4.29
CA ASN A 205 5.07 9.38 4.98
C ASN A 205 3.92 9.81 5.90
N ILE A 206 4.12 10.86 6.71
CA ILE A 206 3.07 11.39 7.59
C ILE A 206 1.92 11.97 6.77
N HIS A 207 2.20 12.71 5.68
CA HIS A 207 1.14 13.21 4.80
C HIS A 207 0.34 12.06 4.19
N TYR A 208 1.00 11.01 3.70
CA TYR A 208 0.34 9.84 3.14
C TYR A 208 -0.53 9.11 4.18
N ALA A 209 -0.01 8.90 5.40
CA ALA A 209 -0.76 8.29 6.51
C ALA A 209 -2.02 9.11 6.90
N ARG A 210 -2.05 10.41 6.59
CA ARG A 210 -3.16 11.32 6.85
C ARG A 210 -4.06 11.60 5.65
N ASP A 211 -4.03 10.78 4.63
CA ASP A 211 -4.88 10.94 3.45
C ASP A 211 -4.56 12.16 2.57
N ARG A 212 -3.36 12.71 2.71
CA ARG A 212 -2.88 13.85 1.93
C ARG A 212 -1.97 13.37 0.81
N ALA A 213 -2.55 12.59 -0.12
CA ALA A 213 -1.79 11.94 -1.19
C ALA A 213 -1.06 12.94 -2.10
N VAL A 214 -1.67 14.10 -2.37
CA VAL A 214 -1.07 15.13 -3.24
C VAL A 214 0.16 15.75 -2.61
N GLU A 215 0.10 16.08 -1.31
CA GLU A 215 1.23 16.63 -0.57
C GLU A 215 2.34 15.57 -0.40
N ALA A 216 1.98 14.31 -0.17
CA ALA A 216 2.93 13.22 -0.09
C ALA A 216 3.66 13.02 -1.42
N GLU A 217 2.94 12.98 -2.55
CA GLU A 217 3.52 12.87 -3.89
C GLU A 217 4.53 14.00 -4.15
N ALA A 218 4.16 15.25 -3.90
CA ALA A 218 5.05 16.40 -4.12
C ALA A 218 6.36 16.31 -3.30
N LEU A 219 6.28 15.77 -2.08
CA LEU A 219 7.44 15.60 -1.21
C LEU A 219 8.33 14.43 -1.65
N TYR A 220 7.75 13.30 -2.11
CA TYR A 220 8.52 12.21 -2.70
C TYR A 220 9.18 12.62 -4.02
N ASP A 221 8.49 13.37 -4.87
CA ASP A 221 9.07 13.92 -6.09
C ASP A 221 10.26 14.84 -5.77
N LYS A 222 10.13 15.66 -4.70
CA LYS A 222 11.24 16.49 -4.22
C LYS A 222 12.42 15.65 -3.71
N ALA A 223 12.15 14.57 -2.98
CA ALA A 223 13.16 13.62 -2.53
C ALA A 223 13.89 12.96 -3.71
N LEU A 224 13.16 12.53 -4.73
CA LEU A 224 13.71 11.89 -5.94
C LEU A 224 14.45 12.88 -6.85
N ALA A 225 14.07 14.16 -6.85
CA ALA A 225 14.84 15.20 -7.54
C ALA A 225 16.21 15.46 -6.87
N LEU A 226 16.34 15.21 -5.57
CA LEU A 226 17.59 15.33 -4.81
C LEU A 226 18.43 14.04 -4.89
N ASP A 227 17.77 12.88 -4.78
CA ASP A 227 18.37 11.56 -4.88
C ASP A 227 17.47 10.62 -5.68
N PRO A 228 17.70 10.47 -6.98
CA PRO A 228 16.96 9.54 -7.83
C PRO A 228 17.11 8.06 -7.43
N ALA A 229 18.16 7.73 -6.65
CA ALA A 229 18.44 6.39 -6.16
C ALA A 229 17.89 6.15 -4.74
N SER A 230 17.04 7.03 -4.21
CA SER A 230 16.35 6.78 -2.95
C SER A 230 15.32 5.66 -3.12
N PHE A 231 15.65 4.47 -2.59
CA PHE A 231 14.77 3.30 -2.61
C PHE A 231 13.42 3.61 -1.96
N GLU A 232 13.46 4.22 -0.77
CA GLU A 232 12.28 4.52 0.04
C GLU A 232 11.35 5.51 -0.67
N ALA A 233 11.92 6.54 -1.31
CA ALA A 233 11.12 7.50 -2.07
C ALA A 233 10.45 6.84 -3.28
N GLN A 234 11.19 6.00 -4.04
CA GLN A 234 10.64 5.24 -5.17
C GLN A 234 9.51 4.32 -4.71
N TYR A 235 9.76 3.51 -3.68
CA TYR A 235 8.79 2.53 -3.19
C TYR A 235 7.53 3.21 -2.64
N ASN A 236 7.70 4.22 -1.78
CA ASN A 236 6.56 4.90 -1.13
C ASN A 236 5.76 5.76 -2.13
N LEU A 237 6.42 6.41 -3.11
CA LEU A 237 5.72 7.06 -4.22
C LEU A 237 4.90 6.05 -5.02
N GLY A 238 5.47 4.86 -5.27
CA GLY A 238 4.74 3.75 -5.90
C GLY A 238 3.45 3.41 -5.16
N ASN A 239 3.47 3.39 -3.82
CA ASN A 239 2.29 3.14 -3.00
C ASN A 239 1.24 4.25 -3.17
N VAL A 240 1.64 5.53 -3.10
CA VAL A 240 0.73 6.68 -3.31
C VAL A 240 0.07 6.62 -4.68
N LEU A 241 0.84 6.35 -5.73
CA LEU A 241 0.35 6.25 -7.10
C LEU A 241 -0.56 5.04 -7.30
N HIS A 242 -0.23 3.90 -6.69
CA HIS A 242 -1.06 2.69 -6.74
C HIS A 242 -2.44 2.95 -6.11
N ASP A 243 -2.47 3.54 -4.92
CA ASP A 243 -3.70 3.83 -4.20
C ASP A 243 -4.53 4.92 -4.91
N SER A 244 -3.86 5.81 -5.64
CA SER A 244 -4.50 6.79 -6.54
C SER A 244 -4.98 6.21 -7.87
N GLY A 245 -4.83 4.89 -8.11
CA GLY A 245 -5.22 4.24 -9.35
C GLY A 245 -4.32 4.53 -10.55
N ARG A 246 -3.20 5.22 -10.34
CA ARG A 246 -2.21 5.59 -11.38
C ARG A 246 -1.20 4.45 -11.59
N PHE A 247 -1.72 3.28 -11.98
CA PHE A 247 -1.00 2.00 -11.97
C PHE A 247 0.26 1.98 -12.86
N GLU A 248 0.24 2.61 -14.04
CA GLU A 248 1.44 2.68 -14.90
C GLU A 248 2.58 3.46 -14.24
N ALA A 249 2.25 4.55 -13.56
CA ALA A 249 3.23 5.35 -12.82
C ALA A 249 3.74 4.58 -11.59
N ALA A 250 2.84 3.95 -10.84
CA ALA A 250 3.21 3.09 -9.72
C ALA A 250 4.16 1.96 -10.12
N ALA A 251 3.87 1.27 -11.24
CA ALA A 251 4.72 0.20 -11.75
C ALA A 251 6.12 0.70 -12.13
N ARG A 252 6.26 1.95 -12.63
CA ARG A 252 7.59 2.54 -12.88
C ARG A 252 8.36 2.77 -11.57
N CYS A 253 7.70 3.31 -10.56
CA CYS A 253 8.31 3.56 -9.25
C CYS A 253 8.76 2.26 -8.58
N TYR A 254 7.92 1.22 -8.57
CA TYR A 254 8.31 -0.07 -7.99
C TYR A 254 9.48 -0.74 -8.76
N ARG A 255 9.52 -0.59 -10.11
CA ARG A 255 10.71 -1.04 -10.87
C ARG A 255 11.95 -0.24 -10.51
N GLY A 256 11.82 1.07 -10.30
CA GLY A 256 12.90 1.92 -9.81
C GLY A 256 13.42 1.45 -8.46
N ALA A 257 12.54 1.18 -7.51
CA ALA A 257 12.89 0.62 -6.20
C ALA A 257 13.60 -0.74 -6.34
N LEU A 258 13.08 -1.64 -7.16
CA LEU A 258 13.68 -2.98 -7.40
C LEU A 258 14.99 -2.93 -8.18
N ALA A 259 15.27 -1.87 -8.92
CA ALA A 259 16.58 -1.66 -9.53
C ALA A 259 17.66 -1.33 -8.49
N ILE A 260 17.24 -0.75 -7.34
CA ILE A 260 18.12 -0.39 -6.23
C ILE A 260 18.25 -1.57 -5.26
N ASP A 261 17.12 -2.17 -4.85
CA ASP A 261 17.09 -3.36 -4.01
C ASP A 261 16.23 -4.48 -4.66
N PRO A 262 16.85 -5.38 -5.43
CA PRO A 262 16.16 -6.50 -6.07
C PRO A 262 15.65 -7.57 -5.09
N ALA A 263 16.06 -7.51 -3.81
CA ALA A 263 15.68 -8.49 -2.80
C ALA A 263 14.50 -8.03 -1.93
N TYR A 264 13.93 -6.86 -2.18
CA TYR A 264 12.83 -6.36 -1.38
C TYR A 264 11.50 -7.01 -1.78
N ALA A 265 11.04 -7.96 -0.96
CA ALA A 265 9.88 -8.79 -1.25
C ALA A 265 8.59 -7.97 -1.47
N ASP A 266 8.33 -6.97 -0.62
CA ASP A 266 7.10 -6.18 -0.71
C ASP A 266 7.03 -5.38 -2.03
N ALA A 267 8.16 -4.90 -2.58
CA ALA A 267 8.15 -4.23 -3.88
C ALA A 267 7.80 -5.19 -5.03
N HIS A 268 8.26 -6.44 -4.97
CA HIS A 268 7.82 -7.47 -5.92
C HIS A 268 6.32 -7.75 -5.80
N PHE A 269 5.80 -7.85 -4.58
CA PHE A 269 4.37 -8.04 -4.35
C PHE A 269 3.55 -6.89 -4.94
N TYR A 270 3.88 -5.64 -4.59
CA TYR A 270 3.13 -4.49 -5.07
C TYR A 270 3.25 -4.27 -6.57
N LEU A 271 4.43 -4.55 -7.16
CA LEU A 271 4.59 -4.52 -8.61
C LEU A 271 3.74 -5.58 -9.29
N ALA A 272 3.71 -6.81 -8.78
CA ALA A 272 2.89 -7.89 -9.32
C ALA A 272 1.40 -7.53 -9.26
N VAL A 273 0.90 -7.06 -8.11
CA VAL A 273 -0.49 -6.60 -7.96
C VAL A 273 -0.81 -5.46 -8.93
N THR A 274 0.11 -4.50 -9.08
CA THR A 274 -0.06 -3.35 -9.99
C THR A 274 -0.14 -3.81 -11.45
N LEU A 275 0.71 -4.75 -11.86
CA LEU A 275 0.71 -5.34 -13.21
C LEU A 275 -0.57 -6.14 -13.48
N GLU A 276 -1.08 -6.88 -12.49
CA GLU A 276 -2.38 -7.55 -12.60
C GLU A 276 -3.53 -6.54 -12.79
N LYS A 277 -3.49 -5.40 -12.09
CA LYS A 277 -4.49 -4.31 -12.28
C LYS A 277 -4.43 -3.72 -13.69
N LEU A 278 -3.27 -3.71 -14.32
CA LEU A 278 -3.07 -3.29 -15.70
C LEU A 278 -3.45 -4.39 -16.71
N GLY A 279 -3.83 -5.60 -16.28
CA GLY A 279 -4.10 -6.73 -17.16
C GLY A 279 -2.83 -7.40 -17.73
N ARG A 280 -1.65 -7.06 -17.19
CA ARG A 280 -0.33 -7.51 -17.64
C ARG A 280 0.15 -8.71 -16.82
N SER A 281 -0.65 -9.75 -16.77
CA SER A 281 -0.39 -10.93 -15.93
C SER A 281 0.89 -11.68 -16.31
N SER A 282 1.28 -11.69 -17.59
CA SER A 282 2.55 -12.28 -18.02
C SER A 282 3.75 -11.59 -17.39
N ASP A 283 3.67 -10.26 -17.23
CA ASP A 283 4.72 -9.46 -16.63
C ASP A 283 4.69 -9.55 -15.10
N ALA A 284 3.52 -9.80 -14.50
CA ALA A 284 3.36 -9.98 -13.06
C ALA A 284 3.95 -11.31 -12.56
N LYS A 285 3.87 -12.37 -13.37
CA LYS A 285 4.28 -13.73 -12.99
C LYS A 285 5.70 -13.83 -12.41
N PRO A 286 6.76 -13.27 -13.00
CA PRO A 286 8.11 -13.33 -12.42
C PRO A 286 8.21 -12.62 -11.07
N HIS A 287 7.40 -11.58 -10.83
CA HIS A 287 7.38 -10.87 -9.56
C HIS A 287 6.65 -11.67 -8.47
N TRP A 288 5.58 -12.38 -8.80
CA TRP A 288 4.96 -13.36 -7.90
C TRP A 288 5.93 -14.46 -7.49
N VAL A 289 6.71 -15.00 -8.44
CA VAL A 289 7.76 -16.00 -8.16
C VAL A 289 8.82 -15.43 -7.22
N SER A 290 9.28 -14.20 -7.49
CA SER A 290 10.28 -13.54 -6.65
C SER A 290 9.77 -13.29 -5.23
N TYR A 291 8.54 -12.77 -5.07
CA TYR A 291 7.93 -12.59 -3.76
C TYR A 291 7.89 -13.89 -2.96
N ARG A 292 7.44 -14.98 -3.57
CA ARG A 292 7.35 -16.28 -2.92
C ARG A 292 8.70 -16.81 -2.46
N ARG A 293 9.75 -16.57 -3.25
CA ARG A 293 11.12 -16.95 -2.91
C ARG A 293 11.69 -16.12 -1.77
N LEU A 294 11.45 -14.81 -1.79
CA LEU A 294 12.00 -13.85 -0.82
C LEU A 294 11.24 -13.85 0.51
N ALA A 295 9.94 -14.12 0.48
CA ALA A 295 9.08 -14.17 1.65
C ALA A 295 8.31 -15.51 1.73
N PRO A 296 8.99 -16.64 1.99
CA PRO A 296 8.37 -17.98 1.98
C PRO A 296 7.29 -18.16 3.05
N ASN A 297 7.34 -17.37 4.12
CA ASN A 297 6.34 -17.32 5.19
C ASN A 297 5.55 -16.01 5.16
N GLY A 298 5.59 -15.29 4.04
CA GLY A 298 4.89 -14.01 3.87
C GLY A 298 3.39 -14.17 3.88
N GLU A 299 2.68 -13.12 4.26
CA GLU A 299 1.22 -13.07 4.35
C GLU A 299 0.53 -13.48 3.02
N TRP A 300 1.16 -13.20 1.88
CA TRP A 300 0.60 -13.39 0.54
C TRP A 300 1.22 -14.57 -0.24
N VAL A 301 1.96 -15.46 0.42
CA VAL A 301 2.69 -16.54 -0.24
C VAL A 301 1.77 -17.51 -0.99
N GLU A 302 0.61 -17.85 -0.42
CA GLU A 302 -0.34 -18.75 -1.06
C GLU A 302 -1.01 -18.09 -2.26
N LEU A 303 -1.33 -16.79 -2.15
CA LEU A 303 -1.81 -16.00 -3.28
C LEU A 303 -0.75 -15.94 -4.39
N ALA A 304 0.49 -15.66 -4.04
CA ALA A 304 1.60 -15.60 -4.98
C ALA A 304 1.82 -16.95 -5.69
N ARG A 305 1.53 -18.08 -5.04
CA ARG A 305 1.57 -19.41 -5.66
C ARG A 305 0.52 -19.51 -6.75
N GLU A 306 -0.73 -19.13 -6.46
CA GLU A 306 -1.84 -19.20 -7.42
C GLU A 306 -1.62 -18.32 -8.66
N PHE A 307 -0.96 -17.17 -8.50
CA PHE A 307 -0.70 -16.24 -9.60
C PHE A 307 0.64 -16.49 -10.31
N SER A 308 1.50 -17.35 -9.79
CA SER A 308 2.77 -17.74 -10.42
C SER A 308 2.68 -19.02 -11.25
N GLU A 309 1.61 -19.80 -11.12
CA GLU A 309 1.32 -20.99 -11.94
C GLU A 309 0.66 -20.59 -13.26
#